data_147e3d0d1e3bfa252d2d10264e0eea3b
#
_entry.id   147e3d0d1e3bfa252d2d10264e0eea3b
#
_cell.length_a   1.000
_cell.length_b   1.000
_cell.length_c   1.000
_cell.angle_alpha   90.00
_cell.angle_beta   90.00
_cell.angle_gamma   90.00
#
_symmetry.space_group_name_H-M   'P 1'
#
loop_
_entity.id
_entity.type
_entity.pdbx_description
1 polymer ?
#
loop_
_entity_poly.entity_id
_entity_poly.type
_entity_poly.pdbx_seq_one_letter_code
_entity_poly.pdbx_strand_id
1 'polypeptide(L)'
;MTPHPRFKALCERQFSPGEEYVLAVPEFATTASRNHYFAVLHDAWMNLPEEDAKRFPTSEYFRKWLLVKVGFAKENSIVCDSARDAKNLAVTARSLDPYAVIVVSGKIVKIYTAKSQTAASMGKEEFQASKSAVLDLAAEMIGTTRDALAKKAGRAA
;
A
#
# COMPACT_ATOMS: atom_id res chain seq x y z
N MET A 1 7.45 -25.55 -25.56
CA MET A 1 8.15 -24.28 -25.28
C MET A 1 9.50 -24.60 -24.68
N THR A 2 10.61 -24.16 -25.29
CA THR A 2 11.96 -24.45 -24.76
C THR A 2 12.39 -23.28 -23.88
N PRO A 3 12.79 -23.55 -22.63
CA PRO A 3 13.19 -22.46 -21.73
C PRO A 3 14.47 -21.78 -22.21
N HIS A 4 14.57 -20.47 -21.99
CA HIS A 4 15.78 -19.72 -22.30
C HIS A 4 16.99 -20.32 -21.55
N PRO A 5 18.18 -20.45 -22.17
CA PRO A 5 19.34 -21.14 -21.57
C PRO A 5 19.69 -20.68 -20.14
N ARG A 6 19.50 -19.39 -19.84
CA ARG A 6 19.75 -18.80 -18.52
C ARG A 6 18.90 -19.40 -17.40
N PHE A 7 17.71 -19.92 -17.72
CA PHE A 7 16.76 -20.46 -16.74
C PHE A 7 16.64 -21.97 -16.80
N LYS A 8 17.41 -22.64 -17.65
CA LYS A 8 17.33 -24.09 -17.87
C LYS A 8 17.46 -24.89 -16.57
N ALA A 9 18.49 -24.61 -15.77
CA ALA A 9 18.74 -25.29 -14.50
C ALA A 9 17.64 -25.05 -13.44
N LEU A 10 16.96 -23.89 -13.47
CA LEU A 10 15.84 -23.59 -12.60
C LEU A 10 14.58 -24.35 -13.04
N CYS A 11 14.31 -24.39 -14.33
CA CYS A 11 13.18 -25.14 -14.89
C CYS A 11 13.32 -26.64 -14.65
N GLU A 12 14.51 -27.22 -14.81
CA GLU A 12 14.78 -28.64 -14.56
C GLU A 12 14.61 -29.06 -13.09
N ARG A 13 14.73 -28.10 -12.14
CA ARG A 13 14.46 -28.35 -10.71
C ARG A 13 12.99 -28.25 -10.33
N GLN A 14 12.20 -27.47 -11.07
CA GLN A 14 10.81 -27.15 -10.73
C GLN A 14 9.79 -27.94 -11.57
N PHE A 15 10.18 -28.43 -12.75
CA PHE A 15 9.28 -29.06 -13.70
C PHE A 15 9.83 -30.39 -14.16
N SER A 16 9.01 -31.43 -14.09
CA SER A 16 9.35 -32.78 -14.63
C SER A 16 9.03 -32.87 -16.12
N PRO A 17 9.92 -33.37 -16.96
CA PRO A 17 9.64 -33.55 -18.39
C PRO A 17 8.44 -34.50 -18.61
N GLY A 18 7.48 -34.07 -19.43
CA GLY A 18 6.30 -34.84 -19.77
C GLY A 18 5.08 -34.63 -18.87
N GLU A 19 5.18 -33.85 -17.82
CA GLU A 19 4.02 -33.43 -17.02
C GLU A 19 3.40 -32.11 -17.55
N GLU A 20 2.07 -32.03 -17.52
CA GLU A 20 1.35 -30.81 -17.86
C GLU A 20 1.21 -29.92 -16.60
N TYR A 21 1.75 -28.73 -16.69
CA TYR A 21 1.65 -27.71 -15.63
C TYR A 21 0.68 -26.60 -16.05
N VAL A 22 -0.33 -26.36 -15.23
CA VAL A 22 -1.20 -25.18 -15.39
C VAL A 22 -0.44 -23.97 -14.86
N LEU A 23 0.11 -23.17 -15.75
CA LEU A 23 0.71 -21.88 -15.41
C LEU A 23 -0.39 -20.86 -15.15
N ALA A 24 -0.74 -20.64 -13.89
CA ALA A 24 -1.54 -19.49 -13.51
C ALA A 24 -0.66 -18.24 -13.66
N VAL A 25 -0.85 -17.49 -14.74
CA VAL A 25 -0.23 -16.16 -14.88
C VAL A 25 -1.00 -15.23 -13.95
N PRO A 26 -0.36 -14.67 -12.88
CA PRO A 26 -1.05 -13.76 -11.99
C PRO A 26 -1.51 -12.53 -12.78
N GLU A 27 -2.80 -12.22 -12.73
CA GLU A 27 -3.33 -11.00 -13.30
C GLU A 27 -2.87 -9.78 -12.50
N PHE A 28 -2.03 -8.97 -13.10
CA PHE A 28 -1.60 -7.70 -12.51
C PHE A 28 -2.51 -6.55 -12.96
N ALA A 29 -2.71 -5.57 -12.07
CA ALA A 29 -3.35 -4.33 -12.47
C ALA A 29 -2.52 -3.62 -13.56
N THR A 30 -3.19 -3.08 -14.58
CA THR A 30 -2.51 -2.40 -15.69
C THR A 30 -1.74 -1.17 -15.20
N THR A 31 -0.66 -0.83 -15.90
CA THR A 31 0.11 0.40 -15.62
C THR A 31 -0.78 1.64 -15.70
N ALA A 32 -1.68 1.71 -16.68
CA ALA A 32 -2.64 2.80 -16.81
C ALA A 32 -3.55 2.94 -15.58
N SER A 33 -4.10 1.82 -15.06
CA SER A 33 -4.92 1.83 -13.85
C SER A 33 -4.15 2.28 -12.62
N ARG A 34 -2.87 1.91 -12.51
CA ARG A 34 -1.99 2.34 -11.42
C ARG A 34 -1.66 3.83 -11.52
N ASN A 35 -1.28 4.30 -12.69
CA ASN A 35 -0.95 5.71 -12.92
C ASN A 35 -2.17 6.61 -12.65
N HIS A 36 -3.35 6.21 -13.12
CA HIS A 36 -4.59 6.92 -12.82
C HIS A 36 -4.87 6.98 -11.31
N TYR A 37 -4.72 5.86 -10.60
CA TYR A 37 -4.90 5.81 -9.15
C TYR A 37 -3.96 6.78 -8.41
N PHE A 38 -2.68 6.80 -8.77
CA PHE A 38 -1.72 7.71 -8.14
C PHE A 38 -2.00 9.18 -8.47
N ALA A 39 -2.45 9.48 -9.70
CA ALA A 39 -2.84 10.84 -10.09
C ALA A 39 -4.07 11.32 -9.29
N VAL A 40 -5.08 10.48 -9.13
CA VAL A 40 -6.27 10.79 -8.32
C VAL A 40 -5.92 11.04 -6.85
N LEU A 41 -5.03 10.23 -6.28
CA LEU A 41 -4.57 10.43 -4.91
C LEU A 41 -3.74 11.69 -4.72
N HIS A 42 -2.91 12.03 -5.70
CA HIS A 42 -2.15 13.27 -5.66
C HIS A 42 -3.10 14.49 -5.70
N ASP A 43 -4.11 14.46 -6.56
CA ASP A 43 -5.13 15.51 -6.63
C ASP A 43 -5.92 15.61 -5.30
N ALA A 44 -6.31 14.49 -4.71
CA ALA A 44 -6.96 14.46 -3.41
C ALA A 44 -6.08 15.07 -2.32
N TRP A 45 -4.79 14.73 -2.28
CA TRP A 45 -3.82 15.28 -1.33
C TRP A 45 -3.68 16.80 -1.47
N MET A 46 -3.63 17.32 -2.69
CA MET A 46 -3.56 18.77 -2.98
C MET A 46 -4.82 19.53 -2.52
N ASN A 47 -5.96 18.85 -2.40
CA ASN A 47 -7.24 19.44 -2.00
C ASN A 47 -7.63 19.12 -0.53
N LEU A 48 -6.70 18.60 0.28
CA LEU A 48 -6.95 18.35 1.69
C LEU A 48 -7.24 19.65 2.44
N PRO A 49 -8.14 19.61 3.45
CA PRO A 49 -8.28 20.70 4.42
C PRO A 49 -6.95 21.03 5.08
N GLU A 50 -6.72 22.31 5.44
CA GLU A 50 -5.44 22.77 5.96
C GLU A 50 -4.96 21.99 7.19
N GLU A 51 -5.87 21.58 8.07
CA GLU A 51 -5.55 20.81 9.27
C GLU A 51 -4.99 19.43 8.91
N ASP A 52 -5.58 18.76 7.91
CA ASP A 52 -5.13 17.45 7.44
C ASP A 52 -3.87 17.57 6.57
N ALA A 53 -3.75 18.63 5.77
CA ALA A 53 -2.57 18.87 4.93
C ALA A 53 -1.27 18.95 5.75
N LYS A 54 -1.33 19.51 6.96
CA LYS A 54 -0.18 19.58 7.89
C LYS A 54 0.30 18.21 8.36
N ARG A 55 -0.56 17.19 8.34
CA ARG A 55 -0.25 15.81 8.76
C ARG A 55 0.46 15.01 7.67
N PHE A 56 0.32 15.40 6.42
CA PHE A 56 0.78 14.66 5.26
C PHE A 56 1.71 15.49 4.39
N PRO A 57 3.03 15.49 4.68
CA PRO A 57 4.02 16.28 3.93
C PRO A 57 4.07 15.97 2.45
N THR A 58 3.70 14.75 2.04
CA THR A 58 3.64 14.32 0.64
C THR A 58 2.43 13.43 0.39
N SER A 59 2.04 13.29 -0.89
CA SER A 59 0.98 12.37 -1.31
C SER A 59 1.28 10.90 -0.95
N GLU A 60 2.56 10.54 -0.85
CA GLU A 60 2.98 9.20 -0.44
C GLU A 60 2.69 8.93 1.05
N TYR A 61 2.91 9.91 1.94
CA TYR A 61 2.49 9.82 3.34
C TYR A 61 0.98 9.65 3.44
N PHE A 62 0.25 10.45 2.70
CA PHE A 62 -1.21 10.38 2.65
C PHE A 62 -1.69 9.00 2.19
N ARG A 63 -1.17 8.50 1.08
CA ARG A 63 -1.52 7.19 0.52
C ARG A 63 -1.26 6.05 1.51
N LYS A 64 -0.08 6.01 2.11
CA LYS A 64 0.30 4.94 3.05
C LYS A 64 -0.53 4.98 4.32
N TRP A 65 -0.82 6.16 4.83
CA TRP A 65 -1.71 6.32 5.96
C TRP A 65 -3.14 5.84 5.63
N LEU A 66 -3.67 6.17 4.46
CA LEU A 66 -4.97 5.68 4.00
C LEU A 66 -5.00 4.15 3.93
N LEU A 67 -3.98 3.51 3.36
CA LEU A 67 -3.87 2.04 3.31
C LEU A 67 -3.93 1.41 4.70
N VAL A 68 -3.23 1.98 5.67
CA VAL A 68 -3.29 1.52 7.06
C VAL A 68 -4.72 1.67 7.61
N LYS A 69 -5.37 2.80 7.38
CA LYS A 69 -6.71 3.07 7.88
C LYS A 69 -7.78 2.16 7.31
N VAL A 70 -7.67 1.78 6.04
CA VAL A 70 -8.62 0.87 5.39
C VAL A 70 -8.26 -0.62 5.54
N GLY A 71 -7.23 -0.94 6.34
CA GLY A 71 -6.88 -2.31 6.72
C GLY A 71 -5.89 -3.01 5.78
N PHE A 72 -5.35 -2.33 4.76
CA PHE A 72 -4.30 -2.87 3.90
C PHE A 72 -2.91 -2.62 4.50
N ALA A 73 -2.67 -3.16 5.68
CA ALA A 73 -1.43 -3.02 6.44
C ALA A 73 -0.99 -4.34 7.06
N LYS A 74 0.29 -4.41 7.41
CA LYS A 74 0.86 -5.44 8.29
C LYS A 74 0.93 -4.85 9.69
N GLU A 75 0.47 -5.59 10.69
CA GLU A 75 0.57 -5.22 12.10
C GLU A 75 1.69 -6.03 12.76
N ASN A 76 2.55 -5.34 13.48
CA ASN A 76 3.49 -5.93 14.42
C ASN A 76 3.19 -5.36 15.81
N SER A 77 3.00 -6.26 16.80
CA SER A 77 2.79 -5.88 18.20
C SER A 77 4.00 -6.31 19.03
N ILE A 78 4.56 -5.39 19.78
CA ILE A 78 5.73 -5.61 20.63
C ILE A 78 5.36 -5.22 22.06
N VAL A 79 5.59 -6.14 23.00
CA VAL A 79 5.43 -5.88 24.43
C VAL A 79 6.79 -5.51 25.00
N CYS A 80 6.89 -4.35 25.64
CA CYS A 80 8.10 -3.85 26.27
C CYS A 80 8.07 -4.08 27.78
N ASP A 81 9.22 -4.02 28.43
CA ASP A 81 9.33 -4.19 29.90
C ASP A 81 8.70 -3.01 30.65
N SER A 82 8.74 -1.83 30.08
CA SER A 82 8.16 -0.61 30.68
C SER A 82 7.44 0.26 29.63
N ALA A 83 6.58 1.16 30.11
CA ALA A 83 5.95 2.19 29.26
C ALA A 83 6.98 3.19 28.70
N ARG A 84 8.11 3.38 29.37
CA ARG A 84 9.21 4.23 28.90
C ARG A 84 9.90 3.56 27.70
N ASP A 85 10.17 2.25 27.79
CA ASP A 85 10.78 1.48 26.69
C ASP A 85 9.86 1.44 25.48
N ALA A 86 8.55 1.31 25.69
CA ALA A 86 7.57 1.41 24.62
C ALA A 86 7.61 2.76 23.89
N LYS A 87 7.74 3.88 24.62
CA LYS A 87 7.89 5.20 24.01
C LYS A 87 9.22 5.32 23.22
N ASN A 88 10.33 4.84 23.79
CA ASN A 88 11.63 4.85 23.12
C ASN A 88 11.61 4.00 21.84
N LEU A 89 11.01 2.81 21.91
CA LEU A 89 10.83 1.94 20.74
C LEU A 89 10.00 2.63 19.65
N ALA A 90 8.93 3.33 20.02
CA ALA A 90 8.09 4.06 19.07
C ALA A 90 8.87 5.18 18.34
N VAL A 91 9.75 5.90 19.04
CA VAL A 91 10.61 6.91 18.44
C VAL A 91 11.59 6.27 17.44
N THR A 92 12.25 5.18 17.84
CA THR A 92 13.17 4.44 16.97
C THR A 92 12.44 3.90 15.74
N ALA A 93 11.27 3.28 15.92
CA ALA A 93 10.50 2.73 14.82
C ALA A 93 10.07 3.81 13.79
N ARG A 94 9.72 5.02 14.24
CA ARG A 94 9.43 6.16 13.34
C ARG A 94 10.64 6.64 12.56
N SER A 95 11.83 6.55 13.12
CA SER A 95 13.06 6.94 12.40
C SER A 95 13.46 5.91 11.34
N LEU A 96 13.10 4.63 11.55
CA LEU A 96 13.38 3.54 10.60
C LEU A 96 12.34 3.49 9.46
N ASP A 97 11.06 3.71 9.78
CA ASP A 97 9.99 3.79 8.79
C ASP A 97 9.11 5.01 9.07
N PRO A 98 9.38 6.14 8.42
CA PRO A 98 8.63 7.38 8.63
C PRO A 98 7.16 7.27 8.19
N TYR A 99 6.80 6.27 7.39
CA TYR A 99 5.43 6.04 6.92
C TYR A 99 4.62 5.12 7.84
N ALA A 100 5.25 4.46 8.80
CA ALA A 100 4.55 3.58 9.72
C ALA A 100 3.61 4.36 10.63
N VAL A 101 2.41 3.81 10.86
CA VAL A 101 1.49 4.29 11.88
C VAL A 101 1.78 3.53 13.17
N ILE A 102 2.20 4.25 14.22
CA ILE A 102 2.63 3.65 15.48
C ILE A 102 1.70 4.09 16.59
N VAL A 103 1.16 3.10 17.30
CA VAL A 103 0.28 3.27 18.45
C VAL A 103 0.94 2.70 19.68
N VAL A 104 1.06 3.50 20.74
CA VAL A 104 1.59 3.07 22.04
C VAL A 104 0.44 3.01 23.04
N SER A 105 0.25 1.85 23.66
CA SER A 105 -0.73 1.64 24.73
C SER A 105 -0.05 0.96 25.91
N GLY A 106 0.27 1.74 26.96
CA GLY A 106 1.02 1.25 28.11
C GLY A 106 2.40 0.71 27.69
N LYS A 107 2.60 -0.60 27.85
CA LYS A 107 3.82 -1.33 27.49
C LYS A 107 3.78 -1.92 26.07
N ILE A 108 2.69 -1.75 25.35
CA ILE A 108 2.50 -2.35 24.02
C ILE A 108 2.72 -1.31 22.95
N VAL A 109 3.54 -1.64 21.96
CA VAL A 109 3.75 -0.85 20.74
C VAL A 109 3.18 -1.62 19.57
N LYS A 110 2.22 -1.04 18.87
CA LYS A 110 1.68 -1.56 17.61
C LYS A 110 2.22 -0.73 16.45
N ILE A 111 2.82 -1.40 15.49
CA ILE A 111 3.42 -0.80 14.30
C ILE A 111 2.64 -1.30 13.09
N TYR A 112 2.00 -0.39 12.38
CA TYR A 112 1.26 -0.68 11.16
C TYR A 112 2.03 -0.17 9.97
N THR A 113 2.44 -1.08 9.10
CA THR A 113 3.14 -0.78 7.85
C THR A 113 2.23 -1.06 6.67
N ALA A 114 1.98 -0.05 5.83
CA ALA A 114 1.14 -0.20 4.64
C ALA A 114 1.67 -1.31 3.73
N LYS A 115 0.78 -2.16 3.22
CA LYS A 115 1.13 -3.16 2.21
C LYS A 115 1.62 -2.48 0.93
N SER A 116 2.63 -3.08 0.31
CA SER A 116 3.12 -2.62 -0.99
C SER A 116 2.07 -2.89 -2.07
N GLN A 117 1.73 -1.87 -2.84
CA GLN A 117 0.81 -1.97 -3.98
C GLN A 117 1.55 -2.21 -5.32
N THR A 118 2.81 -2.68 -5.29
CA THR A 118 3.53 -3.04 -6.52
C THR A 118 2.94 -4.30 -7.14
N ALA A 119 3.11 -4.46 -8.46
CA ALA A 119 2.63 -5.64 -9.19
C ALA A 119 3.21 -6.95 -8.64
N ALA A 120 4.45 -6.92 -8.13
CA ALA A 120 5.10 -8.09 -7.53
C ALA A 120 4.54 -8.48 -6.15
N SER A 121 3.98 -7.51 -5.41
CA SER A 121 3.56 -7.69 -4.02
C SER A 121 2.06 -7.84 -3.84
N MET A 122 1.26 -7.37 -4.79
CA MET A 122 -0.19 -7.31 -4.68
C MET A 122 -0.84 -7.71 -6.00
N GLY A 123 -1.64 -8.77 -5.98
CA GLY A 123 -2.41 -9.22 -7.14
C GLY A 123 -3.48 -8.22 -7.59
N LYS A 124 -4.05 -8.45 -8.77
CA LYS A 124 -5.04 -7.54 -9.38
C LYS A 124 -6.25 -7.29 -8.49
N GLU A 125 -6.83 -8.35 -7.94
CA GLU A 125 -8.03 -8.25 -7.09
C GLU A 125 -7.77 -7.48 -5.80
N GLU A 126 -6.68 -7.81 -5.08
CA GLU A 126 -6.30 -7.12 -3.86
C GLU A 126 -5.96 -5.65 -4.14
N PHE A 127 -5.28 -5.37 -5.27
CA PHE A 127 -5.00 -4.00 -5.70
C PHE A 127 -6.29 -3.22 -5.96
N GLN A 128 -7.28 -3.79 -6.67
CA GLN A 128 -8.55 -3.12 -6.94
C GLN A 128 -9.36 -2.87 -5.66
N ALA A 129 -9.37 -3.83 -4.73
CA ALA A 129 -9.99 -3.67 -3.42
C ALA A 129 -9.33 -2.55 -2.61
N SER A 130 -7.99 -2.54 -2.54
CA SER A 130 -7.22 -1.50 -1.84
C SER A 130 -7.43 -0.12 -2.47
N LYS A 131 -7.40 -0.03 -3.80
CA LYS A 131 -7.66 1.19 -4.57
C LYS A 131 -9.05 1.76 -4.26
N SER A 132 -10.09 0.94 -4.31
CA SER A 132 -11.46 1.38 -4.03
C SER A 132 -11.59 1.92 -2.61
N ALA A 133 -11.14 1.17 -1.61
CA ALA A 133 -11.22 1.57 -0.21
C ALA A 133 -10.44 2.85 0.09
N VAL A 134 -9.24 2.98 -0.47
CA VAL A 134 -8.40 4.18 -0.30
C VAL A 134 -9.05 5.40 -0.96
N LEU A 135 -9.58 5.27 -2.17
CA LEU A 135 -10.21 6.39 -2.87
C LEU A 135 -11.53 6.81 -2.22
N ASP A 136 -12.30 5.88 -1.66
CA ASP A 136 -13.51 6.20 -0.91
C ASP A 136 -13.18 7.02 0.34
N LEU A 137 -12.18 6.61 1.13
CA LEU A 137 -11.75 7.36 2.31
C LEU A 137 -11.13 8.71 1.95
N ALA A 138 -10.32 8.79 0.89
CA ALA A 138 -9.75 10.05 0.41
C ALA A 138 -10.84 11.04 -0.03
N ALA A 139 -11.86 10.56 -0.75
CA ALA A 139 -13.00 11.36 -1.17
C ALA A 139 -13.81 11.89 0.03
N GLU A 140 -14.04 11.05 1.04
CA GLU A 140 -14.70 11.44 2.29
C GLU A 140 -13.94 12.56 3.00
N MET A 141 -12.61 12.46 3.11
CA MET A 141 -11.77 13.46 3.77
C MET A 141 -11.82 14.84 3.11
N ILE A 142 -12.01 14.90 1.80
CA ILE A 142 -12.14 16.17 1.06
C ILE A 142 -13.60 16.57 0.78
N GLY A 143 -14.57 15.84 1.33
CA GLY A 143 -16.01 16.17 1.23
C GLY A 143 -16.57 15.97 -0.18
N THR A 144 -16.11 14.96 -0.93
CA THR A 144 -16.55 14.65 -2.30
C THR A 144 -16.87 13.17 -2.47
N THR A 145 -17.26 12.76 -3.67
CA THR A 145 -17.46 11.36 -4.03
C THR A 145 -16.26 10.84 -4.84
N ARG A 146 -16.03 9.52 -4.79
CA ARG A 146 -14.98 8.87 -5.58
C ARG A 146 -15.08 9.19 -7.08
N ASP A 147 -16.30 9.17 -7.62
CA ASP A 147 -16.53 9.44 -9.05
C ASP A 147 -16.21 10.89 -9.43
N ALA A 148 -16.55 11.86 -8.57
CA ALA A 148 -16.21 13.25 -8.77
C ALA A 148 -14.69 13.46 -8.70
N LEU A 149 -14.01 12.80 -7.76
CA LEU A 149 -12.56 12.85 -7.61
C LEU A 149 -11.86 12.25 -8.85
N ALA A 150 -12.30 11.09 -9.33
CA ALA A 150 -11.75 10.44 -10.52
C ALA A 150 -11.95 11.28 -11.81
N LYS A 151 -13.11 11.94 -11.97
CA LYS A 151 -13.39 12.83 -13.11
C LYS A 151 -12.49 14.07 -13.10
N LYS A 152 -12.17 14.62 -11.94
CA LYS A 152 -11.28 15.78 -11.80
C LYS A 152 -9.87 15.44 -12.26
N ALA A 153 -9.31 14.33 -11.78
CA ALA A 153 -7.98 13.87 -12.20
C ALA A 153 -7.89 13.53 -13.70
N GLY A 154 -8.96 12.98 -14.30
CA GLY A 154 -9.02 12.69 -15.73
C GLY A 154 -9.13 13.93 -16.64
N ARG A 155 -9.46 15.11 -16.09
CA ARG A 155 -9.48 16.38 -16.85
C ARG A 155 -8.16 17.15 -16.78
N ALA A 156 -7.30 16.80 -15.85
CA ALA A 156 -6.00 17.45 -15.65
C ALA A 156 -4.85 16.73 -16.39
N ALA A 157 -5.15 15.59 -17.03
CA ALA A 157 -4.23 14.83 -17.90
C ALA A 157 -4.55 15.05 -19.36
#